data_5b94afe933b54d74c85a95e737832d63
#
_entry.id   5b94afe933b54d74c85a95e737832d63
#
_cell.length_a   1.000
_cell.length_b   1.000
_cell.length_c   1.000
_cell.angle_alpha   90.00
_cell.angle_beta   90.00
_cell.angle_gamma   90.00
#
_symmetry.space_group_name_H-M   'P 1'
#
loop_
_entity.id
_entity.type
_entity.pdbx_description
1 polymer ?
#
loop_
_entity_poly.entity_id
_entity_poly.type
_entity_poly.pdbx_seq_one_letter_code
_entity_poly.pdbx_strand_id
1 'polypeptide(L)'
;MDINDVEKIIIHCSATRENDNSVDFYTIDKWHKARGWKGCGYHFVVLIDGTIQIGRELNEIGAHTVGFNKNSWGICYVGGLERDGKTPKDTRTNEQKAVSYTHLTLPTTPYV
;
A
#
# COMPACT_ATOMS: atom_id res chain seq x y z
N MET A 1 -13.36 -3.37 -11.71
CA MET A 1 -13.13 -4.61 -10.92
C MET A 1 -14.27 -4.77 -9.94
N ASP A 2 -14.79 -5.97 -9.82
CA ASP A 2 -15.74 -6.29 -8.76
C ASP A 2 -14.93 -6.64 -7.50
N ILE A 3 -15.41 -6.23 -6.32
CA ILE A 3 -14.75 -6.58 -5.06
C ILE A 3 -14.62 -8.11 -4.91
N ASN A 4 -15.61 -8.86 -5.40
CA ASN A 4 -15.59 -10.32 -5.34
C ASN A 4 -14.55 -10.97 -6.26
N ASP A 5 -13.98 -10.23 -7.20
CA ASP A 5 -12.89 -10.70 -8.06
C ASP A 5 -11.52 -10.58 -7.40
N VAL A 6 -11.45 -9.96 -6.24
CA VAL A 6 -10.18 -9.78 -5.53
C VAL A 6 -9.77 -11.10 -4.89
N GLU A 7 -8.65 -11.63 -5.34
CA GLU A 7 -8.10 -12.90 -4.87
C GLU A 7 -6.86 -12.73 -4.00
N LYS A 8 -6.20 -11.57 -4.10
CA LYS A 8 -4.91 -11.33 -3.46
C LYS A 8 -4.84 -9.96 -2.82
N ILE A 9 -4.09 -9.88 -1.74
CA ILE A 9 -3.61 -8.63 -1.17
C ILE A 9 -2.11 -8.63 -1.34
N ILE A 10 -1.59 -7.64 -2.09
CA ILE A 10 -0.16 -7.54 -2.38
C ILE A 10 0.40 -6.37 -1.59
N ILE A 11 1.42 -6.65 -0.78
CA ILE A 11 2.02 -5.66 0.11
C ILE A 11 3.27 -5.08 -0.55
N HIS A 12 3.30 -3.76 -0.62
CA HIS A 12 4.43 -2.98 -1.13
C HIS A 12 4.94 -2.05 -0.05
N CYS A 13 6.14 -1.53 -0.25
CA CYS A 13 6.64 -0.40 0.52
C CYS A 13 6.75 0.84 -0.37
N SER A 14 6.76 2.01 0.25
CA SER A 14 6.95 3.27 -0.49
C SER A 14 8.39 3.48 -0.96
N ALA A 15 9.32 2.65 -0.52
CA ALA A 15 10.76 2.81 -0.77
C ALA A 15 11.24 4.19 -0.30
N THR A 16 10.89 4.54 0.93
CA THR A 16 11.27 5.79 1.58
C THR A 16 12.02 5.48 2.87
N ARG A 17 12.72 6.48 3.39
CA ARG A 17 13.53 6.33 4.62
C ARG A 17 12.67 5.93 5.80
N GLU A 18 13.22 5.09 6.66
CA GLU A 18 12.57 4.75 7.92
C GLU A 18 12.35 6.01 8.76
N ASN A 19 11.26 6.01 9.55
CA ASN A 19 10.88 7.11 10.44
C ASN A 19 10.60 8.46 9.75
N ASP A 20 10.36 8.46 8.44
CA ASP A 20 9.98 9.68 7.73
C ASP A 20 8.46 9.87 7.78
N ASN A 21 8.00 10.66 8.73
CA ASN A 21 6.58 10.97 8.92
C ASN A 21 6.00 11.94 7.89
N SER A 22 6.83 12.46 6.97
CA SER A 22 6.34 13.37 5.93
C SER A 22 5.70 12.64 4.75
N VAL A 23 5.91 11.32 4.64
CA VAL A 23 5.36 10.51 3.55
C VAL A 23 3.98 10.00 3.94
N ASP A 24 2.99 10.29 3.12
CA ASP A 24 1.61 9.87 3.29
C ASP A 24 0.96 9.59 1.93
N PHE A 25 -0.36 9.33 1.92
CA PHE A 25 -1.11 9.13 0.70
C PHE A 25 -0.93 10.30 -0.28
N TYR A 26 -1.00 11.53 0.20
CA TYR A 26 -0.92 12.70 -0.68
C TYR A 26 0.44 12.80 -1.36
N THR A 27 1.50 12.47 -0.66
CA THR A 27 2.85 12.44 -1.22
C THR A 27 2.97 11.40 -2.33
N ILE A 28 2.48 10.18 -2.08
CA ILE A 28 2.51 9.09 -3.05
C ILE A 28 1.63 9.42 -4.26
N ASP A 29 0.44 9.98 -4.03
CA ASP A 29 -0.47 10.40 -5.07
C ASP A 29 0.18 11.41 -6.00
N LYS A 30 0.89 12.38 -5.43
CA LYS A 30 1.63 13.39 -6.19
C LYS A 30 2.73 12.74 -7.05
N TRP A 31 3.47 11.80 -6.48
CA TRP A 31 4.53 11.11 -7.23
C TRP A 31 3.95 10.30 -8.39
N HIS A 32 2.86 9.60 -8.18
CA HIS A 32 2.21 8.80 -9.22
C HIS A 32 1.61 9.68 -10.32
N LYS A 33 1.02 10.81 -9.97
CA LYS A 33 0.56 11.79 -10.96
C LYS A 33 1.69 12.33 -11.81
N ALA A 34 2.86 12.55 -11.21
CA ALA A 34 4.06 12.99 -11.93
C ALA A 34 4.54 11.95 -12.95
N ARG A 35 4.19 10.67 -12.77
CA ARG A 35 4.47 9.60 -13.73
C ARG A 35 3.42 9.51 -14.85
N GLY A 36 2.42 10.36 -14.85
CA GLY A 36 1.32 10.33 -15.81
C GLY A 36 0.15 9.45 -15.40
N TRP A 37 0.13 8.93 -14.16
CA TRP A 37 -0.99 8.14 -13.65
C TRP A 37 -2.10 9.07 -13.14
N LYS A 38 -3.32 8.53 -13.00
CA LYS A 38 -4.44 9.33 -12.48
C LYS A 38 -4.31 9.67 -11.00
N GLY A 39 -3.41 9.01 -10.28
CA GLY A 39 -3.16 9.22 -8.86
C GLY A 39 -2.49 8.02 -8.24
N CYS A 40 -2.55 7.91 -6.91
CA CYS A 40 -1.99 6.80 -6.17
C CYS A 40 -2.48 5.45 -6.72
N GLY A 41 -1.55 4.55 -7.02
CA GLY A 41 -1.85 3.23 -7.59
C GLY A 41 -2.26 2.19 -6.58
N TYR A 42 -2.13 2.47 -5.28
CA TYR A 42 -2.47 1.55 -4.20
C TYR A 42 -3.89 1.79 -3.69
N HIS A 43 -4.52 0.75 -3.17
CA HIS A 43 -5.82 0.86 -2.54
C HIS A 43 -5.71 1.36 -1.10
N PHE A 44 -4.62 1.00 -0.42
CA PHE A 44 -4.36 1.41 0.97
C PHE A 44 -2.94 1.89 1.13
N VAL A 45 -2.76 2.94 1.91
CA VAL A 45 -1.45 3.42 2.35
C VAL A 45 -1.43 3.36 3.88
N VAL A 46 -0.46 2.65 4.43
CA VAL A 46 -0.34 2.45 5.88
C VAL A 46 0.82 3.29 6.39
N LEU A 47 0.51 4.30 7.18
CA LEU A 47 1.49 5.20 7.74
C LEU A 47 2.31 4.53 8.86
N ILE A 48 3.40 5.16 9.25
CA ILE A 48 4.31 4.63 10.27
C ILE A 48 3.59 4.31 11.58
N ASP A 49 2.60 5.13 11.97
CA ASP A 49 1.82 4.92 13.19
C ASP A 49 0.67 3.90 13.04
N GLY A 50 0.55 3.29 11.87
CA GLY A 50 -0.52 2.33 11.58
C GLY A 50 -1.79 2.96 11.01
N THR A 51 -1.85 4.28 10.84
CA THR A 51 -3.00 4.93 10.22
C THR A 51 -3.16 4.45 8.78
N ILE A 52 -4.38 4.07 8.40
CA ILE A 52 -4.71 3.62 7.06
C ILE A 52 -5.34 4.78 6.28
N GLN A 53 -4.76 5.10 5.14
CA GLN A 53 -5.33 6.05 4.20
C GLN A 53 -5.82 5.31 2.96
N ILE A 54 -7.00 5.68 2.45
CA ILE A 54 -7.57 5.07 1.26
C ILE A 54 -7.02 5.77 0.03
N GLY A 55 -6.44 5.00 -0.88
CA GLY A 55 -6.00 5.47 -2.19
C GLY A 55 -7.09 5.25 -3.24
N ARG A 56 -6.91 4.24 -4.10
CA ARG A 56 -7.96 3.85 -5.04
C ARG A 56 -9.12 3.19 -4.32
N GLU A 57 -10.33 3.38 -4.84
CA GLU A 57 -11.49 2.70 -4.30
C GLU A 57 -11.36 1.18 -4.45
N LEU A 58 -12.05 0.42 -3.60
CA LEU A 58 -11.89 -1.03 -3.54
C LEU A 58 -12.33 -1.74 -4.83
N ASN A 59 -13.18 -1.11 -5.62
CA ASN A 59 -13.63 -1.64 -6.91
C ASN A 59 -12.82 -1.10 -8.10
N GLU A 60 -11.85 -0.25 -7.88
CA GLU A 60 -10.96 0.24 -8.92
C GLU A 60 -9.78 -0.70 -9.11
N ILE A 61 -9.40 -0.91 -10.38
CA ILE A 61 -8.17 -1.62 -10.71
C ILE A 61 -6.99 -0.76 -10.29
N GLY A 62 -6.08 -1.34 -9.53
CA GLY A 62 -4.89 -0.64 -9.07
C GLY A 62 -3.84 -0.47 -10.16
N ALA A 63 -2.76 0.22 -9.82
CA ALA A 63 -1.56 0.35 -10.64
C ALA A 63 -0.36 0.11 -9.73
N HIS A 64 -0.17 -1.13 -9.29
CA HIS A 64 0.87 -1.46 -8.33
C HIS A 64 1.64 -2.75 -8.67
N THR A 65 1.05 -3.67 -9.44
CA THR A 65 1.70 -4.94 -9.79
C THR A 65 1.25 -5.39 -11.16
N VAL A 66 2.13 -5.30 -12.15
CA VAL A 66 1.83 -5.70 -13.53
C VAL A 66 1.40 -7.17 -13.57
N GLY A 67 0.29 -7.43 -14.23
CA GLY A 67 -0.28 -8.77 -14.38
C GLY A 67 -1.23 -9.18 -13.27
N PHE A 68 -1.28 -8.47 -12.14
CA PHE A 68 -2.12 -8.82 -10.99
C PHE A 68 -3.06 -7.71 -10.55
N ASN A 69 -3.03 -6.55 -11.21
CA ASN A 69 -3.85 -5.41 -10.80
C ASN A 69 -5.37 -5.69 -10.84
N LYS A 70 -5.81 -6.55 -11.75
CA LYS A 70 -7.24 -6.82 -11.96
C LYS A 70 -7.88 -7.66 -10.85
N ASN A 71 -7.09 -8.38 -10.07
CA ASN A 71 -7.60 -9.33 -9.08
C ASN A 71 -6.95 -9.15 -7.70
N SER A 72 -6.40 -7.98 -7.41
CA SER A 72 -5.72 -7.73 -6.15
C SER A 72 -5.99 -6.34 -5.60
N TRP A 73 -5.83 -6.22 -4.29
CA TRP A 73 -5.66 -4.92 -3.63
C TRP A 73 -4.19 -4.70 -3.35
N GLY A 74 -3.70 -3.49 -3.63
CA GLY A 74 -2.35 -3.09 -3.28
C GLY A 74 -2.34 -2.32 -1.97
N ILE A 75 -1.50 -2.76 -1.04
CA ILE A 75 -1.24 -2.07 0.21
C ILE A 75 0.19 -1.56 0.16
N CYS A 76 0.39 -0.28 0.41
CA CYS A 76 1.72 0.29 0.52
C CYS A 76 1.96 0.74 1.95
N TYR A 77 2.95 0.14 2.63
CA TYR A 77 3.37 0.69 3.90
C TYR A 77 4.49 1.74 3.68
N VAL A 78 4.45 2.80 4.47
CA VAL A 78 5.44 3.88 4.39
C VAL A 78 6.75 3.40 5.00
N GLY A 79 7.82 3.42 4.21
CA GLY A 79 9.14 2.95 4.62
C GLY A 79 9.80 2.08 3.56
N GLY A 80 10.62 1.14 4.01
CA GLY A 80 11.30 0.16 3.16
C GLY A 80 12.78 0.42 2.96
N LEU A 81 13.29 1.57 3.39
CA LEU A 81 14.71 1.91 3.29
C LEU A 81 15.28 2.33 4.66
N GLU A 82 16.56 2.06 4.86
CA GLU A 82 17.29 2.60 6.01
C GLU A 82 17.36 4.13 5.94
N ARG A 83 17.89 4.77 6.97
CA ARG A 83 18.00 6.22 7.05
C ARG A 83 18.84 6.84 5.94
N ASP A 84 19.71 6.07 5.28
CA ASP A 84 20.49 6.53 4.15
C ASP A 84 19.63 6.78 2.89
N GLY A 85 18.38 6.30 2.88
CA GLY A 85 17.47 6.43 1.74
C GLY A 85 17.84 5.55 0.56
N LYS A 86 18.67 4.53 0.75
CA LYS A 86 19.19 3.67 -0.32
C LYS A 86 19.15 2.19 0.02
N THR A 87 19.47 1.81 1.25
CA THR A 87 19.59 0.41 1.65
C THR A 87 18.22 -0.18 1.97
N PRO A 88 17.79 -1.23 1.26
CA PRO A 88 16.52 -1.90 1.56
C PRO A 88 16.50 -2.47 2.98
N LYS A 89 15.38 -2.31 3.65
CA LYS A 89 15.18 -2.80 5.01
C LYS A 89 13.70 -3.02 5.25
N ASP A 90 13.34 -4.04 6.01
CA ASP A 90 11.99 -4.19 6.55
C ASP A 90 11.81 -3.21 7.71
N THR A 91 11.26 -2.05 7.42
CA THR A 91 11.07 -0.97 8.39
C THR A 91 9.68 -0.96 9.00
N ARG A 92 8.86 -1.99 8.76
CA ARG A 92 7.49 -2.03 9.28
C ARG A 92 7.50 -1.94 10.80
N THR A 93 6.74 -0.97 11.32
CA THR A 93 6.50 -0.85 12.75
C THR A 93 5.53 -1.95 13.21
N ASN A 94 5.42 -2.16 14.53
CA ASN A 94 4.44 -3.10 15.06
C ASN A 94 3.02 -2.69 14.68
N GLU A 95 2.73 -1.38 14.65
CA GLU A 95 1.45 -0.82 14.24
C GLU A 95 1.14 -1.13 12.78
N GLN A 96 2.13 -0.99 11.89
CA GLN A 96 1.97 -1.34 10.48
C GLN A 96 1.73 -2.83 10.27
N LYS A 97 2.46 -3.67 10.98
CA LYS A 97 2.27 -5.13 10.90
C LYS A 97 0.88 -5.56 11.38
N ALA A 98 0.39 -4.96 12.46
CA ALA A 98 -0.91 -5.28 13.03
C ALA A 98 -2.06 -5.00 12.06
N VAL A 99 -1.98 -3.95 11.26
CA VAL A 99 -3.00 -3.57 10.28
C VAL A 99 -3.31 -4.72 9.32
N SER A 100 -2.29 -5.39 8.82
CA SER A 100 -2.45 -6.47 7.82
C SER A 100 -3.26 -7.64 8.37
N TYR A 101 -3.24 -7.87 9.68
CA TYR A 101 -3.93 -8.99 10.30
C TYR A 101 -5.33 -8.64 10.81
N THR A 102 -5.56 -7.40 11.21
CA THR A 102 -6.78 -7.02 11.94
C THR A 102 -7.79 -6.25 11.10
N HIS A 103 -7.36 -5.58 10.04
CA HIS A 103 -8.21 -4.66 9.27
C HIS A 103 -8.41 -5.04 7.81
N LEU A 104 -7.55 -5.88 7.24
CA LEU A 104 -7.57 -6.18 5.82
C LEU A 104 -7.76 -7.68 5.59
N THR A 105 -8.93 -8.04 5.06
CA THR A 105 -9.26 -9.41 4.69
C THR A 105 -9.81 -9.44 3.27
N LEU A 106 -9.59 -10.54 2.56
CA LEU A 106 -10.17 -10.75 1.24
C LEU A 106 -11.66 -11.08 1.36
N PRO A 107 -12.51 -10.49 0.48
CA PRO A 107 -13.95 -10.70 0.56
C PRO A 107 -14.39 -12.15 0.38
N THR A 108 -13.61 -12.93 -0.37
CA THR A 108 -13.94 -14.30 -0.77
C THR A 108 -13.12 -15.37 -0.05
N THR A 109 -12.16 -14.96 0.77
CA THR A 109 -11.24 -15.88 1.46
C THR A 109 -11.44 -15.75 2.96
N PRO A 110 -11.71 -16.85 3.69
CA PRO A 110 -11.78 -16.80 5.14
C PRO A 110 -10.44 -16.33 5.71
N TYR A 111 -10.52 -15.53 6.75
CA TYR A 111 -9.33 -15.11 7.49
C TYR A 111 -8.82 -16.28 8.34
N VAL A 112 -7.58 -16.60 8.16
CA VAL A 112 -6.97 -17.74 8.86
C VAL A 112 -5.83 -17.26 9.76
#